data_73e0e449c1f4888dfffda914091da5f8
#
_entry.id   73e0e449c1f4888dfffda914091da5f8
#
_cell.length_a   1.000
_cell.length_b   1.000
_cell.length_c   1.000
_cell.angle_alpha   90.00
_cell.angle_beta   90.00
_cell.angle_gamma   90.00
#
_symmetry.space_group_name_H-M   'P 1'
#
loop_
_entity.id
_entity.type
_entity.pdbx_description
1 polymer ?
#
loop_
_entity_poly.entity_id
_entity_poly.type
_entity_poly.pdbx_seq_one_letter_code
_entity_poly.pdbx_strand_id
1 'polypeptide(L)'
;MLSIVRTFTRDDIPQVADLYQRVYLPSYSGDRSALLVSLAAYFHDLFFNRPWNDDFISSLVCEDADRRVIGFTGVLPRRMVFKGRSIWMANSFHFMAEPKSHALAGVQVLKALLLGPQDFTFTDHGGEIGRRVWEGLGGSIAFAQSLNWTRLLRPVTHSFSLARSKAPALATVSWFATPVCRVADSVLSRFSGLWPGRLAEQSDGLTETELDVGTLLDCIERFSSHYALRPDYDAETLGWLLSRAEKLTQHGALQKAALRDANGEVVGSYIYYLSTANASKVLHMTAKRQLIFNVLDHLFLHAWRRGASVLVGRLDPRLMREMSNKRCRFDSQGGWTMVHSNDPDLLQAIHSGDAWLSRLEGEWCMLYQPPPDLSRLIVAHPTSWR
;
A
#
# COMPACT_ATOMS: atom_id res chain seq x y z
N MET A 1 -17.43 29.52 -12.78
CA MET A 1 -16.50 30.19 -11.85
C MET A 1 -15.09 29.87 -12.32
N LEU A 2 -14.21 30.88 -12.44
CA LEU A 2 -12.80 30.66 -12.79
C LEU A 2 -12.11 29.99 -11.60
N SER A 3 -11.56 28.81 -11.80
CA SER A 3 -10.69 28.12 -10.84
C SER A 3 -9.29 27.99 -11.43
N ILE A 4 -8.26 28.05 -10.59
CA ILE A 4 -6.86 28.04 -11.00
C ILE A 4 -6.17 26.85 -10.33
N VAL A 5 -5.43 26.09 -11.12
CA VAL A 5 -4.56 25.02 -10.60
C VAL A 5 -3.13 25.55 -10.50
N ARG A 6 -2.52 25.34 -9.34
CA ARG A 6 -1.12 25.73 -9.07
C ARG A 6 -0.43 24.72 -8.15
N THR A 7 0.86 24.87 -8.00
CA THR A 7 1.68 24.11 -7.06
C THR A 7 1.20 24.31 -5.62
N PHE A 8 1.14 23.22 -4.87
CA PHE A 8 0.88 23.19 -3.44
C PHE A 8 2.09 23.73 -2.66
N THR A 9 1.84 24.63 -1.74
CA THR A 9 2.85 25.28 -0.90
C THR A 9 2.58 25.03 0.58
N ARG A 10 3.54 25.38 1.45
CA ARG A 10 3.37 25.25 2.90
C ARG A 10 2.20 26.08 3.43
N ASP A 11 1.92 27.23 2.82
CA ASP A 11 0.84 28.11 3.22
C ASP A 11 -0.55 27.52 2.96
N ASP A 12 -0.64 26.53 2.07
CA ASP A 12 -1.90 25.86 1.76
C ASP A 12 -2.25 24.73 2.74
N ILE A 13 -1.29 24.32 3.58
CA ILE A 13 -1.46 23.18 4.49
C ILE A 13 -2.73 23.29 5.34
N PRO A 14 -3.07 24.44 5.96
CA PRO A 14 -4.29 24.55 6.75
C PRO A 14 -5.55 24.31 5.93
N GLN A 15 -5.61 24.83 4.70
CA GLN A 15 -6.77 24.66 3.82
C GLN A 15 -6.88 23.22 3.29
N VAL A 16 -5.74 22.58 2.97
CA VAL A 16 -5.70 21.17 2.53
C VAL A 16 -6.09 20.23 3.68
N ALA A 17 -5.65 20.50 4.92
CA ALA A 17 -6.07 19.76 6.11
C ALA A 17 -7.59 19.87 6.34
N ASP A 18 -8.16 21.05 6.18
CA ASP A 18 -9.60 21.27 6.26
C ASP A 18 -10.36 20.55 5.14
N LEU A 19 -9.87 20.58 3.90
CA LEU A 19 -10.43 19.85 2.78
C LEU A 19 -10.38 18.32 3.04
N TYR A 20 -9.27 17.82 3.58
CA TYR A 20 -9.12 16.41 3.95
C TYR A 20 -10.20 15.99 4.97
N GLN A 21 -10.38 16.78 6.02
CA GLN A 21 -11.39 16.47 7.04
C GLN A 21 -12.79 16.43 6.44
N ARG A 22 -13.14 17.37 5.55
CA ARG A 22 -14.46 17.43 4.90
C ARG A 22 -14.69 16.25 3.94
N VAL A 23 -13.65 15.81 3.24
CA VAL A 23 -13.76 14.75 2.21
C VAL A 23 -13.67 13.36 2.84
N TYR A 24 -12.66 13.12 3.67
CA TYR A 24 -12.37 11.77 4.19
C TYR A 24 -12.89 11.50 5.59
N LEU A 25 -13.13 12.55 6.37
CA LEU A 25 -13.60 12.43 7.76
C LEU A 25 -14.86 13.28 8.02
N PRO A 26 -15.90 13.22 7.15
CA PRO A 26 -17.08 14.07 7.27
C PRO A 26 -17.89 13.81 8.56
N SER A 27 -17.80 12.60 9.10
CA SER A 27 -18.51 12.19 10.33
C SER A 27 -17.66 12.31 11.59
N TYR A 28 -16.49 12.95 11.53
CA TYR A 28 -15.67 13.14 12.71
C TYR A 28 -16.37 14.03 13.73
N SER A 29 -16.53 13.52 14.96
CA SER A 29 -17.27 14.19 16.05
C SER A 29 -16.40 14.65 17.22
N GLY A 30 -15.08 14.55 17.10
CA GLY A 30 -14.13 14.97 18.12
C GLY A 30 -13.72 16.44 18.03
N ASP A 31 -12.63 16.77 18.71
CA ASP A 31 -12.04 18.11 18.64
C ASP A 31 -11.47 18.39 17.22
N ARG A 32 -12.22 19.20 16.47
CA ARG A 32 -11.85 19.58 15.10
C ARG A 32 -10.53 20.37 15.06
N SER A 33 -10.27 21.19 16.06
CA SER A 33 -9.05 22.00 16.12
C SER A 33 -7.82 21.09 16.27
N ALA A 34 -7.86 20.14 17.21
CA ALA A 34 -6.80 19.17 17.42
C ALA A 34 -6.59 18.29 16.18
N LEU A 35 -7.68 17.87 15.50
CA LEU A 35 -7.59 17.11 14.26
C LEU A 35 -6.89 17.90 13.15
N LEU A 36 -7.27 19.16 12.93
CA LEU A 36 -6.67 20.01 11.90
C LEU A 36 -5.18 20.27 12.15
N VAL A 37 -4.77 20.47 13.41
CA VAL A 37 -3.35 20.58 13.79
C VAL A 37 -2.60 19.28 13.46
N SER A 38 -3.16 18.13 13.80
CA SER A 38 -2.56 16.82 13.51
C SER A 38 -2.45 16.55 11.99
N LEU A 39 -3.49 16.89 11.23
CA LEU A 39 -3.48 16.79 9.77
C LEU A 39 -2.44 17.74 9.14
N ALA A 40 -2.34 18.97 9.63
CA ALA A 40 -1.35 19.93 9.16
C ALA A 40 0.08 19.41 9.39
N ALA A 41 0.37 18.87 10.56
CA ALA A 41 1.65 18.25 10.86
C ALA A 41 1.95 17.05 9.93
N TYR A 42 0.95 16.20 9.66
CA TYR A 42 1.06 15.11 8.73
C TYR A 42 1.37 15.57 7.29
N PHE A 43 0.65 16.57 6.75
CA PHE A 43 0.89 17.08 5.41
C PHE A 43 2.27 17.75 5.30
N HIS A 44 2.69 18.47 6.34
CA HIS A 44 4.02 19.05 6.39
C HIS A 44 5.11 17.94 6.36
N ASP A 45 4.98 16.92 7.22
CA ASP A 45 5.94 15.81 7.28
C ASP A 45 6.02 15.03 5.96
N LEU A 46 4.87 14.80 5.31
CA LEU A 46 4.80 14.00 4.10
C LEU A 46 5.35 14.71 2.86
N PHE A 47 5.06 15.99 2.69
CA PHE A 47 5.36 16.71 1.45
C PHE A 47 6.56 17.64 1.54
N PHE A 48 6.93 18.10 2.74
CA PHE A 48 7.98 19.10 2.90
C PHE A 48 9.13 18.66 3.80
N ASN A 49 9.02 17.50 4.46
CA ASN A 49 10.05 16.92 5.31
C ASN A 49 10.53 15.56 4.76
N ARG A 50 10.77 15.51 3.47
CA ARG A 50 11.29 14.34 2.76
C ARG A 50 12.78 14.53 2.43
N PRO A 51 13.57 13.45 2.32
CA PRO A 51 15.01 13.57 2.11
C PRO A 51 15.42 14.00 0.69
N TRP A 52 14.51 13.98 -0.29
CA TRP A 52 14.80 14.41 -1.66
C TRP A 52 14.02 15.66 -2.02
N ASN A 53 14.64 16.51 -2.83
CA ASN A 53 14.07 17.76 -3.37
C ASN A 53 13.96 17.63 -4.89
N ASP A 54 12.78 17.19 -5.35
CA ASP A 54 12.46 17.15 -6.79
C ASP A 54 11.27 18.06 -7.05
N ASP A 55 11.53 19.37 -7.01
CA ASP A 55 10.48 20.40 -7.05
C ASP A 55 9.80 20.53 -8.42
N PHE A 56 10.35 19.88 -9.46
CA PHE A 56 9.77 19.92 -10.80
C PHE A 56 8.51 19.05 -10.95
N ILE A 57 8.29 18.06 -10.07
CA ILE A 57 7.05 17.29 -9.96
C ILE A 57 6.41 17.59 -8.61
N SER A 58 5.42 18.46 -8.61
CA SER A 58 4.83 18.98 -7.38
C SER A 58 3.42 18.48 -7.15
N SER A 59 3.02 18.43 -5.87
CA SER A 59 1.62 18.35 -5.48
C SER A 59 0.87 19.59 -5.96
N LEU A 60 -0.42 19.44 -6.26
CA LEU A 60 -1.22 20.50 -6.87
C LEU A 60 -2.44 20.83 -6.02
N VAL A 61 -2.80 22.09 -6.00
CA VAL A 61 -4.08 22.62 -5.46
C VAL A 61 -4.88 23.29 -6.57
N CYS A 62 -6.20 23.25 -6.42
CA CYS A 62 -7.13 24.04 -7.22
C CYS A 62 -7.79 25.06 -6.30
N GLU A 63 -7.72 26.33 -6.67
CA GLU A 63 -8.35 27.46 -5.96
C GLU A 63 -9.57 27.97 -6.71
N ASP A 64 -10.57 28.42 -5.97
CA ASP A 64 -11.66 29.24 -6.50
C ASP A 64 -11.30 30.73 -6.61
N ALA A 65 -12.26 31.56 -7.00
CA ALA A 65 -12.07 33.01 -7.14
C ALA A 65 -11.73 33.70 -5.81
N ASP A 66 -12.12 33.13 -4.67
CA ASP A 66 -11.86 33.65 -3.33
C ASP A 66 -10.56 33.09 -2.72
N ARG A 67 -9.72 32.43 -3.53
CA ARG A 67 -8.47 31.76 -3.13
C ARG A 67 -8.67 30.62 -2.12
N ARG A 68 -9.85 30.05 -2.08
CA ARG A 68 -10.11 28.88 -1.26
C ARG A 68 -9.69 27.62 -2.00
N VAL A 69 -8.97 26.70 -1.32
CA VAL A 69 -8.60 25.40 -1.86
C VAL A 69 -9.83 24.50 -1.94
N ILE A 70 -10.22 24.17 -3.17
CA ILE A 70 -11.38 23.34 -3.51
C ILE A 70 -11.00 22.01 -4.14
N GLY A 71 -9.73 21.80 -4.47
CA GLY A 71 -9.19 20.54 -4.99
C GLY A 71 -7.72 20.39 -4.61
N PHE A 72 -7.28 19.14 -4.45
CA PHE A 72 -5.90 18.79 -4.12
C PHE A 72 -5.53 17.41 -4.67
N THR A 73 -4.30 17.25 -5.10
CA THR A 73 -3.65 15.97 -5.29
C THR A 73 -2.24 16.02 -4.74
N GLY A 74 -1.94 15.08 -3.83
CA GLY A 74 -0.59 14.89 -3.32
C GLY A 74 0.25 14.09 -4.30
N VAL A 75 1.52 14.46 -4.45
CA VAL A 75 2.47 13.78 -5.33
C VAL A 75 3.78 13.57 -4.60
N LEU A 76 4.29 12.35 -4.63
CA LEU A 76 5.67 12.05 -4.29
C LEU A 76 6.42 11.63 -5.57
N PRO A 77 7.36 12.45 -6.05
CA PRO A 77 8.23 12.08 -7.16
C PRO A 77 9.07 10.86 -6.80
N ARG A 78 9.25 9.95 -7.74
CA ARG A 78 10.08 8.76 -7.57
C ARG A 78 10.94 8.52 -8.80
N ARG A 79 12.20 8.19 -8.54
CA ARG A 79 13.07 7.70 -9.60
C ARG A 79 12.79 6.23 -9.88
N MET A 80 12.72 5.90 -11.14
CA MET A 80 12.51 4.55 -11.64
C MET A 80 13.55 4.24 -12.72
N VAL A 81 13.80 2.96 -12.97
CA VAL A 81 14.57 2.51 -14.13
C VAL A 81 13.62 1.83 -15.10
N PHE A 82 13.59 2.29 -16.34
CA PHE A 82 12.85 1.67 -17.43
C PHE A 82 13.80 1.28 -18.57
N LYS A 83 13.93 -0.02 -18.83
CA LYS A 83 14.85 -0.56 -19.85
C LYS A 83 16.25 0.03 -19.75
N GLY A 84 16.77 0.21 -18.53
CA GLY A 84 18.08 0.80 -18.24
C GLY A 84 18.15 2.33 -18.24
N ARG A 85 17.07 3.05 -18.58
CA ARG A 85 16.99 4.51 -18.49
C ARG A 85 16.43 4.94 -17.13
N SER A 86 17.00 5.96 -16.52
CA SER A 86 16.38 6.64 -15.38
C SER A 86 15.20 7.47 -15.86
N ILE A 87 14.06 7.32 -15.22
CA ILE A 87 12.81 8.03 -15.51
C ILE A 87 12.16 8.49 -14.21
N TRP A 88 11.15 9.36 -14.34
CA TRP A 88 10.43 9.91 -13.21
C TRP A 88 8.98 9.44 -13.16
N MET A 89 8.57 8.97 -11.99
CA MET A 89 7.20 8.64 -11.65
C MET A 89 6.60 9.71 -10.74
N ALA A 90 5.42 10.22 -11.07
CA ALA A 90 4.57 10.94 -10.14
C ALA A 90 3.68 9.95 -9.39
N ASN A 91 4.04 9.61 -8.16
CA ASN A 91 3.18 8.78 -7.32
C ASN A 91 2.13 9.66 -6.65
N SER A 92 0.88 9.53 -7.11
CA SER A 92 -0.25 10.37 -6.71
C SER A 92 -1.12 9.72 -5.64
N PHE A 93 -1.46 10.46 -4.60
CA PHE A 93 -2.38 10.06 -3.54
C PHE A 93 -3.09 11.26 -2.90
N HIS A 94 -4.04 10.99 -2.02
CA HIS A 94 -4.89 12.03 -1.41
C HIS A 94 -5.58 12.93 -2.45
N PHE A 95 -6.08 12.31 -3.53
CA PHE A 95 -6.89 13.04 -4.49
C PHE A 95 -8.21 13.47 -3.84
N MET A 96 -8.43 14.79 -3.75
CA MET A 96 -9.58 15.39 -3.08
C MET A 96 -10.18 16.48 -3.94
N ALA A 97 -11.51 16.57 -3.92
CA ALA A 97 -12.24 17.71 -4.48
C ALA A 97 -13.43 18.05 -3.58
N GLU A 98 -13.78 19.31 -3.51
CA GLU A 98 -14.93 19.80 -2.74
C GLU A 98 -16.21 19.10 -3.21
N PRO A 99 -16.95 18.40 -2.31
CA PRO A 99 -18.18 17.73 -2.70
C PRO A 99 -19.26 18.70 -3.22
N LYS A 100 -19.99 18.28 -4.26
CA LYS A 100 -21.22 18.92 -4.76
C LYS A 100 -21.10 20.26 -5.49
N SER A 101 -20.28 21.20 -5.05
CA SER A 101 -20.22 22.56 -5.61
C SER A 101 -19.13 22.75 -6.65
N HIS A 102 -18.05 21.94 -6.62
CA HIS A 102 -16.87 22.13 -7.45
C HIS A 102 -16.36 20.81 -8.06
N ALA A 103 -17.27 19.98 -8.59
CA ALA A 103 -16.92 18.69 -9.20
C ALA A 103 -15.84 18.80 -10.31
N LEU A 104 -15.76 19.94 -11.00
CA LEU A 104 -14.74 20.20 -12.02
C LEU A 104 -13.34 20.44 -11.44
N ALA A 105 -13.22 20.87 -10.16
CA ALA A 105 -11.91 21.10 -9.55
C ALA A 105 -11.05 19.83 -9.53
N GLY A 106 -11.65 18.68 -9.21
CA GLY A 106 -10.97 17.39 -9.27
C GLY A 106 -10.47 17.05 -10.67
N VAL A 107 -11.31 17.27 -11.69
CA VAL A 107 -10.93 17.03 -13.10
C VAL A 107 -9.77 17.95 -13.51
N GLN A 108 -9.80 19.23 -13.11
CA GLN A 108 -8.75 20.19 -13.44
C GLN A 108 -7.41 19.83 -12.78
N VAL A 109 -7.42 19.50 -11.47
CA VAL A 109 -6.22 19.08 -10.74
C VAL A 109 -5.64 17.83 -11.36
N LEU A 110 -6.47 16.81 -11.64
CA LEU A 110 -6.00 15.58 -12.23
C LEU A 110 -5.47 15.79 -13.65
N LYS A 111 -6.16 16.57 -14.47
CA LYS A 111 -5.69 16.93 -15.83
C LYS A 111 -4.32 17.62 -15.75
N ALA A 112 -4.14 18.58 -14.86
CA ALA A 112 -2.86 19.28 -14.69
C ALA A 112 -1.75 18.32 -14.25
N LEU A 113 -2.05 17.38 -13.35
CA LEU A 113 -1.11 16.34 -12.94
C LEU A 113 -0.71 15.44 -14.12
N LEU A 114 -1.68 14.93 -14.90
CA LEU A 114 -1.40 14.01 -16.02
C LEU A 114 -0.60 14.69 -17.15
N LEU A 115 -0.71 16.01 -17.29
CA LEU A 115 0.07 16.82 -18.23
C LEU A 115 1.41 17.31 -17.64
N GLY A 116 1.80 16.83 -16.47
CA GLY A 116 3.04 17.22 -15.82
C GLY A 116 4.30 16.69 -16.52
N PRO A 117 5.49 17.05 -16.01
CA PRO A 117 6.78 16.75 -16.65
C PRO A 117 7.30 15.33 -16.40
N GLN A 118 6.61 14.52 -15.60
CA GLN A 118 6.98 13.13 -15.30
C GLN A 118 6.80 12.22 -16.52
N ASP A 119 7.58 11.12 -16.57
CA ASP A 119 7.44 10.11 -17.61
C ASP A 119 6.16 9.30 -17.47
N PHE A 120 5.72 9.06 -16.21
CA PHE A 120 4.41 8.47 -15.94
C PHE A 120 3.84 8.88 -14.58
N THR A 121 2.52 8.84 -14.49
CA THR A 121 1.77 9.04 -13.25
C THR A 121 1.19 7.71 -12.78
N PHE A 122 1.25 7.48 -11.49
CA PHE A 122 0.82 6.24 -10.85
C PHE A 122 0.01 6.53 -9.59
N THR A 123 -1.01 5.72 -9.33
CA THR A 123 -1.66 5.60 -8.01
C THR A 123 -2.09 4.16 -7.79
N ASP A 124 -1.97 3.67 -6.57
CA ASP A 124 -2.25 2.27 -6.26
C ASP A 124 -3.56 2.04 -5.51
N HIS A 125 -4.36 3.07 -5.29
CA HIS A 125 -5.60 2.97 -4.50
C HIS A 125 -6.72 3.89 -5.01
N GLY A 126 -6.88 4.00 -6.30
CA GLY A 126 -7.94 4.81 -6.90
C GLY A 126 -9.33 4.21 -6.68
N GLY A 127 -10.26 5.02 -6.16
CA GLY A 127 -11.67 4.66 -6.06
C GLY A 127 -12.40 4.73 -7.41
N GLU A 128 -13.62 4.22 -7.47
CA GLU A 128 -14.39 4.11 -8.73
C GLU A 128 -14.67 5.46 -9.41
N ILE A 129 -14.91 6.52 -8.64
CA ILE A 129 -15.11 7.86 -9.20
C ILE A 129 -13.78 8.38 -9.78
N GLY A 130 -12.68 8.23 -9.05
CA GLY A 130 -11.34 8.60 -9.52
C GLY A 130 -10.96 7.83 -10.78
N ARG A 131 -11.28 6.55 -10.86
CA ARG A 131 -11.05 5.70 -12.04
C ARG A 131 -11.74 6.28 -13.29
N ARG A 132 -13.02 6.61 -13.20
CA ARG A 132 -13.77 7.17 -14.35
C ARG A 132 -13.19 8.49 -14.84
N VAL A 133 -12.79 9.36 -13.91
CA VAL A 133 -12.15 10.63 -14.27
C VAL A 133 -10.78 10.37 -14.92
N TRP A 134 -10.00 9.45 -14.37
CA TRP A 134 -8.69 9.06 -14.88
C TRP A 134 -8.76 8.51 -16.32
N GLU A 135 -9.67 7.55 -16.56
CA GLU A 135 -9.90 6.98 -17.90
C GLU A 135 -10.41 8.05 -18.87
N GLY A 136 -11.32 8.94 -18.44
CA GLY A 136 -11.82 10.04 -19.23
C GLY A 136 -10.77 11.08 -19.63
N LEU A 137 -9.64 11.12 -18.92
CA LEU A 137 -8.48 11.98 -19.21
C LEU A 137 -7.35 11.25 -19.96
N GLY A 138 -7.58 10.02 -20.43
CA GLY A 138 -6.62 9.24 -21.20
C GLY A 138 -5.73 8.31 -20.39
N GLY A 139 -5.96 8.20 -19.09
CA GLY A 139 -5.27 7.20 -18.27
C GLY A 139 -5.84 5.80 -18.41
N SER A 140 -5.16 4.81 -17.89
CA SER A 140 -5.56 3.41 -17.97
C SER A 140 -5.45 2.68 -16.62
N ILE A 141 -6.09 1.51 -16.52
CA ILE A 141 -6.09 0.67 -15.33
C ILE A 141 -5.09 -0.47 -15.52
N ALA A 142 -4.10 -0.53 -14.66
CA ALA A 142 -3.20 -1.68 -14.55
C ALA A 142 -3.90 -2.81 -13.80
N PHE A 143 -4.76 -3.57 -14.51
CA PHE A 143 -5.68 -4.53 -13.91
C PHE A 143 -4.97 -5.59 -13.07
N ALA A 144 -3.92 -6.21 -13.61
CA ALA A 144 -3.18 -7.26 -12.90
C ALA A 144 -2.54 -6.73 -11.60
N GLN A 145 -1.99 -5.51 -11.63
CA GLN A 145 -1.43 -4.85 -10.44
C GLN A 145 -2.52 -4.34 -9.48
N SER A 146 -3.79 -4.28 -9.90
CA SER A 146 -4.91 -3.97 -9.00
C SER A 146 -5.34 -5.16 -8.16
N LEU A 147 -4.96 -6.38 -8.55
CA LEU A 147 -5.33 -7.59 -7.82
C LEU A 147 -4.53 -7.72 -6.52
N ASN A 148 -5.21 -8.18 -5.50
CA ASN A 148 -4.60 -8.66 -4.27
C ASN A 148 -4.61 -10.18 -4.26
N TRP A 149 -3.60 -10.77 -3.65
CA TRP A 149 -3.64 -12.17 -3.25
C TRP A 149 -3.96 -12.28 -1.77
N THR A 150 -4.73 -13.30 -1.42
CA THR A 150 -5.12 -13.60 -0.04
C THR A 150 -4.76 -15.04 0.29
N ARG A 151 -3.99 -15.25 1.35
CA ARG A 151 -3.66 -16.56 1.89
C ARG A 151 -4.29 -16.75 3.26
N LEU A 152 -5.23 -17.67 3.37
CA LEU A 152 -5.79 -18.10 4.65
C LEU A 152 -4.79 -19.02 5.36
N LEU A 153 -4.36 -18.63 6.54
CA LEU A 153 -3.45 -19.39 7.40
C LEU A 153 -4.21 -20.13 8.49
N ARG A 154 -5.28 -19.52 9.04
CA ARG A 154 -6.14 -20.05 10.10
C ARG A 154 -7.61 -19.84 9.71
N PRO A 155 -8.19 -20.72 8.88
CA PRO A 155 -9.52 -20.50 8.31
C PRO A 155 -10.64 -20.42 9.36
N VAL A 156 -10.58 -21.23 10.43
CA VAL A 156 -11.62 -21.22 11.49
C VAL A 156 -11.53 -19.94 12.30
N THR A 157 -10.34 -19.55 12.73
CA THR A 157 -10.11 -18.28 13.45
C THR A 157 -10.53 -17.08 12.60
N HIS A 158 -10.21 -17.09 11.31
CA HIS A 158 -10.57 -16.02 10.38
C HIS A 158 -12.09 -15.92 10.21
N SER A 159 -12.78 -17.05 9.98
CA SER A 159 -14.24 -17.09 9.82
C SER A 159 -14.95 -16.62 11.09
N PHE A 160 -14.45 -17.01 12.26
CA PHE A 160 -14.98 -16.52 13.54
C PHE A 160 -14.77 -15.01 13.72
N SER A 161 -13.62 -14.48 13.34
CA SER A 161 -13.34 -13.04 13.38
C SER A 161 -14.30 -12.26 12.48
N LEU A 162 -14.58 -12.76 11.26
CA LEU A 162 -15.55 -12.16 10.34
C LEU A 162 -16.98 -12.22 10.89
N ALA A 163 -17.37 -13.35 11.50
CA ALA A 163 -18.68 -13.48 12.13
C ALA A 163 -18.86 -12.47 13.28
N ARG A 164 -17.83 -12.32 14.12
CA ARG A 164 -17.81 -11.36 15.23
C ARG A 164 -17.93 -9.90 14.77
N SER A 165 -17.30 -9.53 13.66
CA SER A 165 -17.39 -8.17 13.10
C SER A 165 -18.80 -7.83 12.62
N LYS A 166 -19.56 -8.86 12.19
CA LYS A 166 -20.97 -8.71 11.73
C LYS A 166 -22.01 -8.84 12.84
N ALA A 167 -21.67 -9.53 13.93
CA ALA A 167 -22.55 -9.80 15.06
C ALA A 167 -21.83 -9.47 16.39
N PRO A 168 -21.93 -8.22 16.89
CA PRO A 168 -21.24 -7.77 18.11
C PRO A 168 -21.55 -8.63 19.34
N ALA A 169 -22.73 -9.27 19.41
CA ALA A 169 -23.06 -10.20 20.49
C ALA A 169 -22.07 -11.38 20.61
N LEU A 170 -21.37 -11.76 19.53
CA LEU A 170 -20.34 -12.80 19.58
C LEU A 170 -19.05 -12.31 20.28
N ALA A 171 -18.93 -11.03 20.55
CA ALA A 171 -17.77 -10.49 21.29
C ALA A 171 -17.72 -10.98 22.72
N THR A 172 -18.87 -11.22 23.36
CA THR A 172 -18.99 -11.69 24.74
C THR A 172 -18.48 -13.13 24.94
N VAL A 173 -18.56 -13.98 23.91
CA VAL A 173 -18.07 -15.38 23.94
C VAL A 173 -16.68 -15.55 23.32
N SER A 174 -16.07 -14.46 22.85
CA SER A 174 -14.81 -14.53 22.11
C SER A 174 -13.62 -15.09 22.89
N TRP A 175 -13.58 -14.91 24.21
CA TRP A 175 -12.50 -15.40 25.05
C TRP A 175 -12.45 -16.94 25.16
N PHE A 176 -13.60 -17.62 25.14
CA PHE A 176 -13.67 -19.09 25.07
C PHE A 176 -13.51 -19.61 23.63
N ALA A 177 -14.11 -18.94 22.68
CA ALA A 177 -14.13 -19.40 21.30
C ALA A 177 -12.76 -19.31 20.61
N THR A 178 -11.95 -18.32 20.95
CA THR A 178 -10.63 -18.12 20.32
C THR A 178 -9.66 -19.30 20.53
N PRO A 179 -9.49 -19.87 21.75
CA PRO A 179 -8.66 -21.06 21.94
C PRO A 179 -9.19 -22.28 21.17
N VAL A 180 -10.51 -22.49 21.18
CA VAL A 180 -11.16 -23.61 20.44
C VAL A 180 -10.92 -23.48 18.93
N CYS A 181 -11.10 -22.28 18.36
CA CYS A 181 -10.81 -22.04 16.95
C CYS A 181 -9.34 -22.31 16.61
N ARG A 182 -8.38 -21.96 17.47
CA ARG A 182 -6.95 -22.25 17.26
C ARG A 182 -6.64 -23.74 17.26
N VAL A 183 -7.26 -24.51 18.18
CA VAL A 183 -7.14 -25.98 18.19
C VAL A 183 -7.75 -26.57 16.92
N ALA A 184 -8.94 -26.12 16.53
CA ALA A 184 -9.60 -26.55 15.29
C ALA A 184 -8.72 -26.23 14.05
N ASP A 185 -8.12 -25.04 13.98
CA ASP A 185 -7.19 -24.68 12.91
C ASP A 185 -5.96 -25.60 12.90
N SER A 186 -5.43 -25.96 14.07
CA SER A 186 -4.28 -26.88 14.19
C SER A 186 -4.62 -28.29 13.73
N VAL A 187 -5.83 -28.76 13.99
CA VAL A 187 -6.30 -30.08 13.51
C VAL A 187 -6.58 -30.04 12.01
N LEU A 188 -7.33 -29.04 11.53
CA LEU A 188 -7.62 -28.85 10.10
C LEU A 188 -6.37 -28.69 9.26
N SER A 189 -5.36 -28.01 9.78
CA SER A 189 -4.10 -27.83 9.08
C SER A 189 -3.43 -29.17 8.76
N ARG A 190 -3.58 -30.18 9.62
CA ARG A 190 -3.03 -31.56 9.40
C ARG A 190 -3.64 -32.23 8.18
N PHE A 191 -4.92 -32.00 7.90
CA PHE A 191 -5.64 -32.68 6.81
C PHE A 191 -5.70 -31.87 5.51
N SER A 192 -5.54 -30.55 5.55
CA SER A 192 -5.81 -29.67 4.40
C SER A 192 -4.60 -29.31 3.55
N GLY A 193 -3.41 -29.86 3.81
CA GLY A 193 -2.17 -29.43 3.14
C GLY A 193 -1.77 -27.98 3.46
N LEU A 194 -2.46 -27.34 4.43
CA LEU A 194 -2.11 -26.07 5.05
C LEU A 194 -1.12 -26.28 6.23
N TRP A 195 -0.60 -27.49 6.33
CA TRP A 195 0.20 -27.96 7.45
C TRP A 195 1.46 -27.13 7.63
N PRO A 196 1.67 -26.51 8.80
CA PRO A 196 2.91 -25.79 9.09
C PRO A 196 4.16 -26.66 8.96
N GLY A 197 4.06 -27.95 9.21
CA GLY A 197 5.15 -28.91 9.02
C GLY A 197 5.62 -29.00 7.57
N ARG A 198 4.71 -29.03 6.58
CA ARG A 198 5.10 -28.99 5.16
C ARG A 198 5.71 -27.66 4.75
N LEU A 199 5.22 -26.54 5.31
CA LEU A 199 5.84 -25.24 5.09
C LEU A 199 7.23 -25.18 5.72
N ALA A 200 7.43 -25.82 6.88
CA ALA A 200 8.72 -25.92 7.53
C ALA A 200 9.69 -26.78 6.72
N GLU A 201 9.28 -27.97 6.25
CA GLU A 201 10.08 -28.84 5.39
C GLU A 201 10.50 -28.15 4.08
N GLN A 202 9.60 -27.34 3.49
CA GLN A 202 9.85 -26.62 2.23
C GLN A 202 10.66 -25.35 2.41
N SER A 203 10.68 -24.77 3.61
CA SER A 203 11.55 -23.64 3.98
C SER A 203 12.85 -24.09 4.66
N ASP A 204 13.08 -25.41 4.74
CA ASP A 204 14.26 -25.97 5.37
C ASP A 204 15.53 -25.53 4.62
N GLY A 205 16.54 -25.11 5.39
CA GLY A 205 17.77 -24.54 4.85
C GLY A 205 17.79 -23.02 4.68
N LEU A 206 16.68 -22.31 4.96
CA LEU A 206 16.68 -20.86 5.03
C LEU A 206 16.81 -20.35 6.47
N THR A 207 17.75 -19.44 6.68
CA THR A 207 17.96 -18.76 7.98
C THR A 207 17.43 -17.33 7.92
N GLU A 208 16.59 -16.97 8.90
CA GLU A 208 16.10 -15.60 9.05
C GLU A 208 17.16 -14.71 9.72
N THR A 209 17.37 -13.54 9.15
CA THR A 209 18.22 -12.48 9.71
C THR A 209 17.49 -11.14 9.68
N GLU A 210 17.98 -10.17 10.44
CA GLU A 210 17.45 -8.81 10.40
C GLU A 210 17.59 -8.22 8.99
N LEU A 211 16.55 -7.51 8.55
CA LEU A 211 16.53 -6.80 7.27
C LEU A 211 16.78 -5.31 7.53
N ASP A 212 18.02 -4.89 7.33
CA ASP A 212 18.42 -3.49 7.33
C ASP A 212 18.23 -2.84 5.94
N VAL A 213 18.41 -1.52 5.87
CA VAL A 213 18.23 -0.74 4.63
C VAL A 213 19.20 -1.18 3.52
N GLY A 214 20.45 -1.46 3.87
CA GLY A 214 21.47 -1.87 2.88
C GLY A 214 21.15 -3.24 2.28
N THR A 215 20.78 -4.20 3.13
CA THR A 215 20.37 -5.53 2.69
C THR A 215 19.09 -5.47 1.85
N LEU A 216 18.13 -4.62 2.22
CA LEU A 216 16.89 -4.46 1.44
C LEU A 216 17.18 -3.85 0.06
N LEU A 217 18.05 -2.84 0.00
CA LEU A 217 18.48 -2.20 -1.25
C LEU A 217 19.11 -3.22 -2.20
N ASP A 218 20.09 -4.01 -1.70
CA ASP A 218 20.73 -5.10 -2.46
C ASP A 218 19.70 -6.13 -2.97
N CYS A 219 18.76 -6.55 -2.12
CA CYS A 219 17.69 -7.45 -2.52
C CYS A 219 16.83 -6.88 -3.65
N ILE A 220 16.46 -5.59 -3.55
CA ILE A 220 15.65 -4.93 -4.58
C ILE A 220 16.42 -4.87 -5.89
N GLU A 221 17.66 -4.40 -5.89
CA GLU A 221 18.48 -4.31 -7.11
C GLU A 221 18.67 -5.68 -7.77
N ARG A 222 19.08 -6.68 -7.02
CA ARG A 222 19.39 -8.02 -7.55
C ARG A 222 18.17 -8.76 -8.03
N PHE A 223 17.07 -8.71 -7.26
CA PHE A 223 15.91 -9.55 -7.55
C PHE A 223 14.85 -8.87 -8.40
N SER A 224 14.92 -7.54 -8.62
CA SER A 224 14.06 -6.83 -9.57
C SER A 224 14.72 -6.50 -10.91
N SER A 225 16.01 -6.79 -11.09
CA SER A 225 16.78 -6.45 -12.31
C SER A 225 16.20 -7.00 -13.61
N HIS A 226 15.39 -8.04 -13.53
CA HIS A 226 14.76 -8.68 -14.68
C HIS A 226 13.42 -8.04 -15.12
N TYR A 227 12.94 -7.00 -14.39
CA TYR A 227 11.77 -6.21 -14.80
C TYR A 227 12.22 -5.06 -15.69
N ALA A 228 11.43 -4.79 -16.73
CA ALA A 228 11.68 -3.62 -17.60
C ALA A 228 11.52 -2.31 -16.84
N LEU A 229 10.53 -2.24 -15.94
CA LEU A 229 10.28 -1.09 -15.05
C LEU A 229 10.44 -1.50 -13.59
N ARG A 230 11.29 -0.78 -12.85
CA ARG A 230 11.56 -1.03 -11.43
C ARG A 230 11.95 0.25 -10.70
N PRO A 231 11.79 0.33 -9.36
CA PRO A 231 12.27 1.45 -8.57
C PRO A 231 13.80 1.63 -8.67
N ASP A 232 14.21 2.88 -8.58
CA ASP A 232 15.60 3.32 -8.45
C ASP A 232 15.79 3.94 -7.05
N TYR A 233 15.93 3.08 -6.05
CA TYR A 233 16.08 3.54 -4.67
C TYR A 233 17.53 3.86 -4.34
N ASP A 234 17.72 4.90 -3.53
CA ASP A 234 18.90 5.07 -2.70
C ASP A 234 18.59 4.71 -1.23
N ALA A 235 19.63 4.62 -0.42
CA ALA A 235 19.51 4.23 0.99
C ALA A 235 18.70 5.24 1.82
N GLU A 236 18.79 6.52 1.49
CA GLU A 236 18.09 7.59 2.21
C GLU A 236 16.58 7.54 1.94
N THR A 237 16.18 7.42 0.68
CA THR A 237 14.78 7.24 0.27
C THR A 237 14.18 5.99 0.89
N LEU A 238 14.90 4.86 0.81
CA LEU A 238 14.41 3.59 1.33
C LEU A 238 14.31 3.61 2.86
N GLY A 239 15.27 4.24 3.55
CA GLY A 239 15.23 4.45 4.99
C GLY A 239 14.03 5.30 5.42
N TRP A 240 13.72 6.36 4.67
CA TRP A 240 12.55 7.18 4.92
C TRP A 240 11.23 6.39 4.73
N LEU A 241 11.11 5.59 3.65
CA LEU A 241 9.94 4.74 3.39
C LEU A 241 9.72 3.73 4.53
N LEU A 242 10.78 3.07 5.01
CA LEU A 242 10.71 2.15 6.13
C LEU A 242 10.30 2.85 7.43
N SER A 243 10.89 4.01 7.72
CA SER A 243 10.54 4.84 8.88
C SER A 243 9.06 5.24 8.87
N ARG A 244 8.51 5.54 7.71
CA ARG A 244 7.08 5.81 7.56
C ARG A 244 6.22 4.57 7.80
N ALA A 245 6.62 3.43 7.22
CA ALA A 245 5.92 2.17 7.44
C ALA A 245 5.92 1.77 8.94
N GLU A 246 7.02 1.99 9.67
CA GLU A 246 7.12 1.70 11.10
C GLU A 246 6.16 2.55 11.96
N LYS A 247 5.87 3.78 11.56
CA LYS A 247 4.93 4.66 12.26
C LYS A 247 3.47 4.23 12.12
N LEU A 248 3.11 3.41 11.13
CA LEU A 248 1.71 3.02 10.84
C LEU A 248 1.23 1.82 11.68
N THR A 249 1.19 2.00 13.00
CA THR A 249 0.78 0.94 13.95
C THR A 249 -0.67 0.46 13.81
N GLN A 250 -1.53 1.23 13.14
CA GLN A 250 -2.93 0.85 12.86
C GLN A 250 -3.06 -0.44 12.03
N HIS A 251 -2.04 -0.81 11.27
CA HIS A 251 -2.01 -2.05 10.49
C HIS A 251 -1.45 -3.24 11.27
N GLY A 252 -0.92 -3.01 12.46
CA GLY A 252 -0.23 -3.99 13.29
C GLY A 252 1.28 -3.75 13.37
N ALA A 253 2.01 -4.66 13.98
CA ALA A 253 3.46 -4.56 14.13
C ALA A 253 4.19 -4.85 12.82
N LEU A 254 5.07 -3.95 12.38
CA LEU A 254 5.90 -4.18 11.20
C LEU A 254 6.88 -5.32 11.45
N GLN A 255 6.92 -6.29 10.56
CA GLN A 255 7.85 -7.41 10.53
C GLN A 255 8.72 -7.28 9.31
N LYS A 256 10.04 -7.43 9.48
CA LYS A 256 11.04 -7.35 8.42
C LYS A 256 11.98 -8.54 8.53
N ALA A 257 12.24 -9.25 7.45
CA ALA A 257 13.18 -10.37 7.44
C ALA A 257 13.96 -10.46 6.14
N ALA A 258 15.25 -10.71 6.25
CA ALA A 258 16.10 -11.21 5.18
C ALA A 258 16.29 -12.73 5.36
N LEU A 259 16.29 -13.45 4.26
CA LEU A 259 16.47 -14.91 4.25
C LEU A 259 17.78 -15.27 3.59
N ARG A 260 18.57 -16.09 4.27
CA ARG A 260 19.86 -16.58 3.79
C ARG A 260 19.79 -18.09 3.56
N ASP A 261 20.47 -18.53 2.53
CA ASP A 261 20.69 -19.97 2.27
C ASP A 261 21.79 -20.57 3.16
N ALA A 262 22.05 -21.86 2.99
CA ALA A 262 23.09 -22.60 3.73
C ALA A 262 24.51 -22.04 3.52
N ASN A 263 24.74 -21.28 2.44
CA ASN A 263 26.01 -20.62 2.15
C ASN A 263 26.11 -19.22 2.77
N GLY A 264 25.04 -18.76 3.44
CA GLY A 264 24.93 -17.41 4.01
C GLY A 264 24.58 -16.33 2.98
N GLU A 265 24.29 -16.70 1.71
CA GLU A 265 23.86 -15.74 0.68
C GLU A 265 22.42 -15.28 0.94
N VAL A 266 22.14 -13.98 0.82
CA VAL A 266 20.78 -13.46 0.87
C VAL A 266 20.03 -13.89 -0.39
N VAL A 267 18.93 -14.61 -0.20
CA VAL A 267 18.12 -15.21 -1.27
C VAL A 267 16.71 -14.64 -1.37
N GLY A 268 16.31 -13.83 -0.41
CA GLY A 268 15.03 -13.16 -0.42
C GLY A 268 14.81 -12.27 0.79
N SER A 269 13.77 -11.46 0.73
CA SER A 269 13.34 -10.61 1.84
C SER A 269 11.84 -10.37 1.78
N TYR A 270 11.24 -10.04 2.93
CA TYR A 270 9.86 -9.62 3.01
C TYR A 270 9.63 -8.63 4.13
N ILE A 271 8.60 -7.79 3.94
CA ILE A 271 8.11 -6.82 4.92
C ILE A 271 6.60 -6.93 4.98
N TYR A 272 6.03 -7.07 6.17
CA TYR A 272 4.58 -7.12 6.33
C TYR A 272 4.14 -6.59 7.71
N TYR A 273 2.91 -6.10 7.80
CA TYR A 273 2.27 -5.79 9.07
C TYR A 273 1.61 -7.02 9.65
N LEU A 274 2.02 -7.42 10.86
CA LEU A 274 1.42 -8.50 11.61
C LEU A 274 0.18 -8.00 12.35
N SER A 275 -0.98 -8.53 12.02
CA SER A 275 -2.22 -8.32 12.76
C SER A 275 -2.82 -9.66 13.16
N THR A 276 -3.17 -9.81 14.44
CA THR A 276 -3.90 -10.98 14.95
C THR A 276 -5.42 -10.79 14.91
N ALA A 277 -5.88 -9.54 14.79
CA ALA A 277 -7.30 -9.19 14.76
C ALA A 277 -7.84 -9.06 13.34
N ASN A 278 -7.03 -8.56 12.41
CA ASN A 278 -7.38 -8.27 11.03
C ASN A 278 -6.44 -9.01 10.06
N ALA A 279 -6.58 -8.75 8.76
CA ALA A 279 -5.64 -9.24 7.76
C ALA A 279 -4.24 -8.63 7.99
N SER A 280 -3.24 -9.48 8.04
CA SER A 280 -1.83 -9.08 7.98
C SER A 280 -1.49 -8.67 6.55
N LYS A 281 -0.83 -7.51 6.37
CA LYS A 281 -0.63 -6.88 5.06
C LYS A 281 0.82 -6.97 4.61
N VAL A 282 1.09 -7.67 3.52
CA VAL A 282 2.42 -7.76 2.92
C VAL A 282 2.68 -6.54 2.06
N LEU A 283 3.71 -5.77 2.43
CA LEU A 283 4.13 -4.55 1.73
C LEU A 283 5.16 -4.84 0.65
N HIS A 284 6.05 -5.77 0.94
CA HIS A 284 7.19 -6.05 0.10
C HIS A 284 7.58 -7.53 0.20
N MET A 285 7.97 -8.11 -0.92
CA MET A 285 8.59 -9.41 -1.00
C MET A 285 9.46 -9.48 -2.25
N THR A 286 10.70 -9.90 -2.08
CA THR A 286 11.61 -10.22 -3.18
C THR A 286 12.28 -11.56 -2.92
N ALA A 287 12.64 -12.26 -3.99
CA ALA A 287 13.34 -13.54 -3.89
C ALA A 287 14.14 -13.85 -5.15
N LYS A 288 15.23 -14.61 -4.97
CA LYS A 288 15.90 -15.31 -6.07
C LYS A 288 14.88 -16.23 -6.76
N ARG A 289 14.74 -16.14 -8.09
CA ARG A 289 13.65 -16.78 -8.85
C ARG A 289 13.46 -18.26 -8.54
N GLN A 290 14.55 -19.00 -8.35
CA GLN A 290 14.50 -20.43 -8.05
C GLN A 290 14.00 -20.73 -6.65
N LEU A 291 14.09 -19.78 -5.72
CA LEU A 291 13.76 -19.91 -4.30
C LEU A 291 12.47 -19.19 -3.89
N ILE A 292 11.70 -18.69 -4.85
CA ILE A 292 10.46 -17.96 -4.58
C ILE A 292 9.46 -18.77 -3.76
N PHE A 293 9.34 -20.09 -4.02
CA PHE A 293 8.46 -20.97 -3.26
C PHE A 293 8.91 -21.14 -1.82
N ASN A 294 10.22 -21.23 -1.58
CA ASN A 294 10.80 -21.34 -0.24
C ASN A 294 10.60 -20.06 0.56
N VAL A 295 10.80 -18.90 -0.07
CA VAL A 295 10.57 -17.59 0.55
C VAL A 295 9.08 -17.39 0.89
N LEU A 296 8.17 -17.78 0.01
CA LEU A 296 6.73 -17.76 0.28
C LEU A 296 6.35 -18.67 1.45
N ASP A 297 6.86 -19.89 1.49
CA ASP A 297 6.58 -20.82 2.57
C ASP A 297 7.12 -20.31 3.90
N HIS A 298 8.32 -19.72 3.89
CA HIS A 298 8.89 -19.11 5.09
C HIS A 298 8.03 -17.94 5.57
N LEU A 299 7.61 -17.01 4.69
CA LEU A 299 6.71 -15.92 5.02
C LEU A 299 5.39 -16.44 5.65
N PHE A 300 4.77 -17.45 5.05
CA PHE A 300 3.51 -18.02 5.53
C PHE A 300 3.69 -18.68 6.90
N LEU A 301 4.77 -19.44 7.07
CA LEU A 301 5.09 -20.09 8.35
C LEU A 301 5.41 -19.08 9.44
N HIS A 302 6.21 -18.04 9.12
CA HIS A 302 6.58 -16.97 10.03
C HIS A 302 5.33 -16.22 10.53
N ALA A 303 4.45 -15.82 9.61
CA ALA A 303 3.20 -15.14 9.95
C ALA A 303 2.25 -16.06 10.77
N TRP A 304 2.16 -17.35 10.37
CA TRP A 304 1.37 -18.32 11.11
C TRP A 304 1.87 -18.52 12.54
N ARG A 305 3.19 -18.70 12.74
CA ARG A 305 3.81 -18.84 14.07
C ARG A 305 3.54 -17.64 14.98
N ARG A 306 3.48 -16.44 14.39
CA ARG A 306 3.19 -15.19 15.11
C ARG A 306 1.70 -14.90 15.29
N GLY A 307 0.80 -15.80 14.86
CA GLY A 307 -0.63 -15.73 15.15
C GLY A 307 -1.48 -15.07 14.07
N ALA A 308 -0.93 -14.76 12.90
CA ALA A 308 -1.73 -14.27 11.78
C ALA A 308 -2.76 -15.32 11.34
N SER A 309 -3.99 -14.88 11.08
CA SER A 309 -5.06 -15.73 10.53
C SER A 309 -5.13 -15.68 9.01
N VAL A 310 -4.73 -14.56 8.42
CA VAL A 310 -4.74 -14.33 6.98
C VAL A 310 -3.64 -13.35 6.59
N LEU A 311 -3.02 -13.58 5.44
CA LEU A 311 -2.12 -12.65 4.78
C LEU A 311 -2.77 -12.13 3.50
N VAL A 312 -2.58 -10.84 3.25
CA VAL A 312 -3.00 -10.15 2.02
C VAL A 312 -1.82 -9.35 1.48
N GLY A 313 -1.58 -9.42 0.19
CA GLY A 313 -0.57 -8.60 -0.47
C GLY A 313 -1.02 -8.23 -1.88
N ARG A 314 -0.34 -7.25 -2.51
CA ARG A 314 -0.56 -6.97 -3.91
C ARG A 314 0.00 -8.09 -4.77
N LEU A 315 -0.71 -8.43 -5.83
CA LEU A 315 -0.22 -9.40 -6.79
C LEU A 315 0.90 -8.77 -7.63
N ASP A 316 2.05 -9.42 -7.63
CA ASP A 316 2.99 -9.30 -8.73
C ASP A 316 2.49 -10.24 -9.85
N PRO A 317 2.13 -9.72 -11.03
CA PRO A 317 1.58 -10.54 -12.12
C PRO A 317 2.47 -11.71 -12.52
N ARG A 318 3.79 -11.55 -12.40
CA ARG A 318 4.77 -12.61 -12.71
C ARG A 318 4.77 -13.76 -11.70
N LEU A 319 4.24 -13.52 -10.50
CA LEU A 319 4.13 -14.52 -9.43
C LEU A 319 2.73 -15.15 -9.31
N MET A 320 1.83 -14.85 -10.24
CA MET A 320 0.45 -15.37 -10.20
C MET A 320 0.39 -16.90 -10.13
N ARG A 321 1.24 -17.59 -10.89
CA ARG A 321 1.33 -19.05 -10.91
C ARG A 321 1.81 -19.60 -9.57
N GLU A 322 2.85 -19.00 -9.03
CA GLU A 322 3.45 -19.40 -7.74
C GLU A 322 2.46 -19.19 -6.59
N MET A 323 1.79 -18.03 -6.58
CA MET A 323 0.75 -17.73 -5.59
C MET A 323 -0.46 -18.67 -5.71
N SER A 324 -0.88 -18.99 -6.94
CA SER A 324 -1.95 -19.98 -7.20
C SER A 324 -1.57 -21.36 -6.68
N ASN A 325 -0.35 -21.83 -6.95
CA ASN A 325 0.16 -23.12 -6.45
C ASN A 325 0.20 -23.15 -4.91
N LYS A 326 0.40 -22.00 -4.27
CA LYS A 326 0.31 -21.85 -2.81
C LYS A 326 -1.13 -21.62 -2.32
N ARG A 327 -2.15 -21.85 -3.17
CA ARG A 327 -3.58 -21.72 -2.84
C ARG A 327 -3.96 -20.32 -2.35
N CYS A 328 -3.32 -19.28 -2.87
CA CYS A 328 -3.77 -17.93 -2.69
C CYS A 328 -5.03 -17.69 -3.54
N ARG A 329 -5.95 -16.89 -3.01
CA ARG A 329 -7.10 -16.38 -3.76
C ARG A 329 -6.76 -14.99 -4.29
N PHE A 330 -7.35 -14.62 -5.41
CA PHE A 330 -7.14 -13.31 -6.02
C PHE A 330 -8.45 -12.55 -6.05
N ASP A 331 -8.40 -11.28 -5.71
CA ASP A 331 -9.54 -10.37 -5.74
C ASP A 331 -9.09 -8.94 -6.06
N SER A 332 -10.03 -8.09 -6.46
CA SER A 332 -9.81 -6.68 -6.78
C SER A 332 -10.27 -5.75 -5.65
N GLN A 333 -10.46 -6.26 -4.43
CA GLN A 333 -10.89 -5.43 -3.32
C GLN A 333 -9.80 -4.46 -2.89
N GLY A 334 -10.15 -3.20 -2.76
CA GLY A 334 -9.31 -2.20 -2.12
C GLY A 334 -8.76 -1.10 -3.00
N GLY A 335 -9.20 -0.98 -4.25
CA GLY A 335 -8.83 0.13 -5.11
C GLY A 335 -8.08 -0.26 -6.38
N TRP A 336 -8.17 0.60 -7.37
CA TRP A 336 -7.57 0.41 -8.67
C TRP A 336 -6.15 0.95 -8.70
N THR A 337 -5.24 0.20 -9.33
CA THR A 337 -3.96 0.73 -9.78
C THR A 337 -4.17 1.44 -11.10
N MET A 338 -3.95 2.74 -11.11
CA MET A 338 -4.16 3.59 -12.28
C MET A 338 -2.84 4.16 -12.74
N VAL A 339 -2.64 4.21 -14.05
CA VAL A 339 -1.42 4.68 -14.69
C VAL A 339 -1.74 5.59 -15.87
N HIS A 340 -0.84 6.54 -16.12
CA HIS A 340 -0.88 7.41 -17.29
C HIS A 340 0.54 7.69 -17.74
N SER A 341 0.80 7.58 -19.03
CA SER A 341 2.05 7.96 -19.67
C SER A 341 1.80 8.28 -21.14
N ASN A 342 2.63 9.14 -21.72
CA ASN A 342 2.70 9.36 -23.15
C ASN A 342 3.64 8.36 -23.85
N ASP A 343 4.37 7.53 -23.11
CA ASP A 343 5.24 6.48 -23.64
C ASP A 343 4.44 5.15 -23.69
N PRO A 344 4.06 4.66 -24.90
CA PRO A 344 3.29 3.44 -25.06
C PRO A 344 4.08 2.19 -24.64
N ASP A 345 5.40 2.19 -24.77
CA ASP A 345 6.26 1.07 -24.35
C ASP A 345 6.23 0.90 -22.83
N LEU A 346 6.23 2.02 -22.10
CA LEU A 346 6.14 2.02 -20.64
C LEU A 346 4.79 1.51 -20.18
N LEU A 347 3.70 1.97 -20.80
CA LEU A 347 2.35 1.46 -20.52
C LEU A 347 2.25 -0.04 -20.82
N GLN A 348 2.82 -0.48 -21.95
CA GLN A 348 2.85 -1.89 -22.31
C GLN A 348 3.59 -2.73 -21.26
N ALA A 349 4.75 -2.28 -20.78
CA ALA A 349 5.50 -2.98 -19.74
C ALA A 349 4.67 -3.12 -18.44
N ILE A 350 3.95 -2.08 -18.05
CA ILE A 350 3.08 -2.13 -16.87
C ILE A 350 1.93 -3.11 -17.10
N HIS A 351 1.21 -3.01 -18.22
CA HIS A 351 0.04 -3.84 -18.49
C HIS A 351 0.37 -5.32 -18.71
N SER A 352 1.55 -5.63 -19.26
CA SER A 352 2.03 -7.00 -19.43
C SER A 352 2.58 -7.63 -18.15
N GLY A 353 2.70 -6.84 -17.05
CA GLY A 353 3.29 -7.30 -15.80
C GLY A 353 4.81 -7.27 -15.79
N ASP A 354 5.45 -6.59 -16.75
CA ASP A 354 6.90 -6.38 -16.79
C ASP A 354 7.32 -5.12 -16.01
N ALA A 355 6.59 -4.83 -14.95
CA ALA A 355 6.81 -3.73 -14.03
C ALA A 355 6.74 -4.22 -12.60
N TRP A 356 7.78 -3.94 -11.82
CA TRP A 356 7.77 -4.19 -10.39
C TRP A 356 7.40 -2.91 -9.64
N LEU A 357 6.18 -2.89 -9.08
CA LEU A 357 5.60 -1.77 -8.36
C LEU A 357 5.40 -2.18 -6.89
N SER A 358 6.23 -1.65 -6.00
CA SER A 358 6.21 -1.97 -4.57
C SER A 358 5.09 -1.24 -3.83
N ARG A 359 4.51 -1.87 -2.81
CA ARG A 359 3.61 -1.18 -1.88
C ARG A 359 4.32 -0.36 -0.80
N LEU A 360 5.63 -0.41 -0.72
CA LEU A 360 6.40 0.49 0.15
C LEU A 360 6.17 1.96 -0.21
N GLU A 361 5.90 2.23 -1.49
CA GLU A 361 5.55 3.55 -1.99
C GLU A 361 4.05 3.78 -2.09
N GLY A 362 3.26 2.74 -1.87
CA GLY A 362 1.82 2.78 -2.02
C GLY A 362 1.12 3.59 -0.93
N GLU A 363 -0.14 3.88 -1.17
CA GLU A 363 -0.98 4.66 -0.27
C GLU A 363 -1.05 4.04 1.13
N TRP A 364 -0.90 2.72 1.26
CA TRP A 364 -0.89 2.06 2.58
C TRP A 364 0.23 2.54 3.50
N CYS A 365 1.38 2.92 2.97
CA CYS A 365 2.50 3.47 3.74
C CYS A 365 2.41 4.99 3.92
N MET A 366 1.54 5.65 3.14
CA MET A 366 1.40 7.11 3.11
C MET A 366 0.09 7.61 3.75
N LEU A 367 -0.68 6.72 4.39
CA LEU A 367 -1.94 7.11 5.04
C LEU A 367 -1.71 7.98 6.27
N TYR A 368 -2.68 8.87 6.52
CA TYR A 368 -2.77 9.58 7.78
C TYR A 368 -3.07 8.61 8.92
N GLN A 369 -2.26 8.66 9.96
CA GLN A 369 -2.50 7.97 11.22
C GLN A 369 -2.85 9.00 12.30
N PRO A 370 -4.10 9.02 12.75
CA PRO A 370 -4.47 9.90 13.85
C PRO A 370 -3.77 9.46 15.13
N PRO A 371 -3.39 10.42 16.00
CA PRO A 371 -2.96 10.13 17.36
C PRO A 371 -3.99 9.30 18.13
N PRO A 372 -3.61 8.52 19.16
CA PRO A 372 -4.51 7.61 19.88
C PRO A 372 -5.74 8.27 20.49
N ASP A 373 -5.62 9.51 20.93
CA ASP A 373 -6.70 10.35 21.47
C ASP A 373 -7.73 10.74 20.42
N LEU A 374 -7.31 10.99 19.17
CA LEU A 374 -8.19 11.29 18.04
C LEU A 374 -8.71 10.04 17.34
N SER A 375 -7.96 8.94 17.37
CA SER A 375 -8.29 7.70 16.64
C SER A 375 -9.60 7.04 17.11
N ARG A 376 -9.96 7.17 18.38
CA ARG A 376 -11.19 6.61 18.97
C ARG A 376 -12.47 7.26 18.43
N LEU A 377 -12.36 8.47 17.91
CA LEU A 377 -13.48 9.28 17.41
C LEU A 377 -13.60 9.25 15.88
N ILE A 378 -12.61 8.68 15.22
CA ILE A 378 -12.68 8.39 13.78
C ILE A 378 -13.42 7.06 13.65
N VAL A 379 -14.72 7.14 13.40
CA VAL A 379 -15.46 5.98 12.94
C VAL A 379 -14.80 5.52 11.65
N ALA A 380 -14.10 4.38 11.72
CA ALA A 380 -13.53 3.77 10.53
C ALA A 380 -14.69 3.57 9.54
N HIS A 381 -14.83 4.49 8.60
CA HIS A 381 -15.56 4.16 7.39
C HIS A 381 -14.84 2.93 6.83
N PRO A 382 -15.51 1.78 6.74
CA PRO A 382 -15.00 0.71 5.92
C PRO A 382 -14.65 1.41 4.60
N THR A 383 -13.46 1.16 4.09
CA THR A 383 -12.97 1.66 2.81
C THR A 383 -13.97 1.32 1.70
N SER A 384 -15.12 1.91 1.81
CA SER A 384 -16.20 1.85 0.83
C SER A 384 -16.07 3.12 -0.01
N TRP A 385 -15.04 3.14 -0.83
CA TRP A 385 -15.16 3.80 -2.11
C TRP A 385 -16.16 2.96 -2.93
N ARG A 386 -17.45 2.99 -2.52
CA ARG A 386 -18.54 2.53 -3.36
C ARG A 386 -18.90 3.58 -4.38
#